data_20f0494aa98f7ab74d5cc762f7aab65d
#
_entry.id   20f0494aa98f7ab74d5cc762f7aab65d
#
_cell.length_a   1.000
_cell.length_b   1.000
_cell.length_c   1.000
_cell.angle_alpha   90.00
_cell.angle_beta   90.00
_cell.angle_gamma   90.00
#
_symmetry.space_group_name_H-M   'P 1'
#
loop_
_entity.id
_entity.type
_entity.pdbx_description
1 polymer ?
#
loop_
_entity_poly.entity_id
_entity_poly.type
_entity_poly.pdbx_seq_one_letter_code
_entity_poly.pdbx_strand_id
1 'polypeptide(L)'
;ITVNPDPVIDIQPLSSQSICVGGTIDQALVVSYTGGVGGATYQWQLDGLGIVGAEDSTYLPPVFNTIGTSLYSVVVSLSGSGCDAVVSDSAEVIVISDPIMSLQPVDASYCQDASPVIPLVVSATGGLGTYNYQWYNNTVNSNSGGTVIVGAIDSTYTPPVNTVGVMYYYCVITQSGPNCDVVSLPGAITTTEGPTFVIQPLPSQTVCLGGGVTALNVSFQNGTGIPSYQWYITTNTGVLGTAIAGEINPSYTPPTDLVGTFYYYCEITFSSGGCTSITSDLGAITVNPDPVIDIQPLSSQ
;
A
#
# COMPACT_ATOMS: atom_id res chain seq x y z
N ILE A 1 -0.72 -50.05 -60.49
CA ILE A 1 -0.58 -49.99 -59.03
C ILE A 1 -0.19 -48.55 -58.72
N THR A 2 -0.99 -47.88 -57.92
CA THR A 2 -0.67 -46.54 -57.39
C THR A 2 -0.21 -46.72 -55.95
N VAL A 3 1.01 -46.27 -55.68
CA VAL A 3 1.58 -46.22 -54.30
C VAL A 3 1.48 -44.76 -53.82
N ASN A 4 0.79 -44.60 -52.71
CA ASN A 4 0.70 -43.28 -52.05
C ASN A 4 1.79 -43.18 -50.98
N PRO A 5 2.30 -41.99 -50.69
CA PRO A 5 3.27 -41.79 -49.61
C PRO A 5 2.57 -42.04 -48.24
N ASP A 6 3.36 -42.43 -47.25
CA ASP A 6 2.92 -42.53 -45.86
C ASP A 6 2.48 -41.17 -45.33
N PRO A 7 1.59 -41.13 -44.30
CA PRO A 7 1.20 -39.88 -43.66
C PRO A 7 2.40 -39.21 -43.00
N VAL A 8 2.43 -37.86 -43.07
CA VAL A 8 3.42 -37.03 -42.40
C VAL A 8 2.67 -35.91 -41.67
N ILE A 9 3.04 -35.65 -40.42
CA ILE A 9 2.45 -34.55 -39.70
C ILE A 9 3.02 -33.23 -40.20
N ASP A 10 2.15 -32.34 -40.66
CA ASP A 10 2.50 -31.02 -41.21
C ASP A 10 2.22 -29.87 -40.22
N ILE A 11 1.26 -30.04 -39.27
CA ILE A 11 1.09 -29.14 -38.13
C ILE A 11 1.32 -29.94 -36.87
N GLN A 12 2.37 -29.57 -36.13
CA GLN A 12 2.69 -30.16 -34.83
C GLN A 12 1.96 -29.37 -33.71
N PRO A 13 1.61 -30.04 -32.59
CA PRO A 13 1.16 -29.35 -31.40
C PRO A 13 2.18 -28.32 -30.92
N LEU A 14 1.73 -27.21 -30.32
CA LEU A 14 2.63 -26.19 -29.79
C LEU A 14 3.62 -26.81 -28.80
N SER A 15 4.91 -26.62 -29.04
CA SER A 15 6.00 -27.40 -28.41
C SER A 15 6.07 -27.21 -26.88
N SER A 16 5.72 -26.02 -26.37
CA SER A 16 5.73 -25.76 -24.92
C SER A 16 4.76 -24.66 -24.54
N GLN A 17 4.03 -24.87 -23.44
CA GLN A 17 3.16 -23.90 -22.80
C GLN A 17 3.41 -23.94 -21.29
N SER A 18 3.43 -22.79 -20.63
CA SER A 18 3.60 -22.70 -19.17
C SER A 18 2.44 -21.97 -18.54
N ILE A 19 1.94 -22.48 -17.41
CA ILE A 19 0.77 -21.98 -16.70
C ILE A 19 1.01 -22.04 -15.19
N CYS A 20 0.22 -21.30 -14.43
CA CYS A 20 0.18 -21.47 -12.97
C CYS A 20 -0.87 -22.53 -12.57
N VAL A 21 -0.79 -23.03 -11.35
CA VAL A 21 -1.73 -24.01 -10.77
C VAL A 21 -3.18 -23.46 -10.86
N GLY A 22 -4.12 -24.34 -11.21
CA GLY A 22 -5.53 -23.98 -11.41
C GLY A 22 -5.83 -23.36 -12.78
N GLY A 23 -4.80 -23.16 -13.63
CA GLY A 23 -4.97 -22.66 -14.99
C GLY A 23 -5.27 -23.74 -16.03
N THR A 24 -5.58 -23.26 -17.23
CA THR A 24 -5.67 -24.04 -18.47
C THR A 24 -4.72 -23.46 -19.50
N ILE A 25 -4.30 -24.25 -20.47
CA ILE A 25 -3.51 -23.74 -21.59
C ILE A 25 -4.36 -22.78 -22.46
N ASP A 26 -3.74 -21.72 -22.97
CA ASP A 26 -4.42 -20.70 -23.79
C ASP A 26 -4.81 -21.23 -25.18
N GLN A 27 -4.03 -22.16 -25.71
CA GLN A 27 -4.23 -22.71 -27.04
C GLN A 27 -4.35 -24.22 -26.95
N ALA A 28 -5.42 -24.75 -27.53
CA ALA A 28 -5.60 -26.18 -27.65
C ALA A 28 -4.43 -26.81 -28.43
N LEU A 29 -4.09 -28.03 -28.10
CA LEU A 29 -3.15 -28.83 -28.86
C LEU A 29 -3.80 -29.23 -30.18
N VAL A 30 -3.13 -28.99 -31.29
CA VAL A 30 -3.66 -29.19 -32.63
C VAL A 30 -2.66 -30.01 -33.46
N VAL A 31 -3.16 -30.93 -34.24
CA VAL A 31 -2.37 -31.70 -35.21
C VAL A 31 -3.06 -31.66 -36.59
N SER A 32 -2.24 -31.60 -37.62
CA SER A 32 -2.67 -31.85 -38.98
C SER A 32 -1.62 -32.77 -39.69
N TYR A 33 -2.08 -33.49 -40.70
CA TYR A 33 -1.21 -34.39 -41.46
C TYR A 33 -1.50 -34.29 -42.94
N THR A 34 -0.57 -34.75 -43.75
CA THR A 34 -0.66 -34.88 -45.22
C THR A 34 -0.20 -36.26 -45.65
N GLY A 35 -0.61 -36.69 -46.84
CA GLY A 35 -0.27 -38.04 -47.40
C GLY A 35 -1.15 -39.14 -46.82
N GLY A 36 -0.79 -40.36 -47.08
CA GLY A 36 -1.55 -41.56 -46.71
C GLY A 36 -2.88 -41.76 -47.47
N VAL A 37 -3.60 -42.78 -47.10
CA VAL A 37 -4.92 -43.15 -47.72
C VAL A 37 -5.90 -43.63 -46.65
N GLY A 38 -7.17 -43.22 -46.80
CA GLY A 38 -8.25 -43.63 -45.91
C GLY A 38 -8.66 -42.58 -44.89
N GLY A 39 -9.59 -42.95 -44.03
CA GLY A 39 -10.01 -42.07 -42.94
C GLY A 39 -9.01 -42.09 -41.81
N ALA A 40 -8.73 -40.88 -41.23
CA ALA A 40 -7.85 -40.73 -40.07
C ALA A 40 -8.61 -40.98 -38.76
N THR A 41 -7.91 -41.58 -37.82
CA THR A 41 -8.26 -41.64 -36.40
C THR A 41 -7.13 -41.06 -35.59
N TYR A 42 -7.46 -40.37 -34.51
CA TYR A 42 -6.53 -39.70 -33.61
C TYR A 42 -6.62 -40.36 -32.25
N GLN A 43 -5.49 -40.41 -31.54
CA GLN A 43 -5.47 -40.80 -30.13
C GLN A 43 -4.42 -39.95 -29.42
N TRP A 44 -4.88 -38.97 -28.65
CA TRP A 44 -4.00 -38.20 -27.79
C TRP A 44 -3.48 -39.05 -26.63
N GLN A 45 -2.26 -38.79 -26.27
CA GLN A 45 -1.54 -39.48 -25.22
C GLN A 45 -0.99 -38.43 -24.20
N LEU A 46 -1.02 -38.80 -22.94
CA LEU A 46 -0.33 -38.10 -21.83
C LEU A 46 0.78 -39.02 -21.34
N ASP A 47 2.01 -38.54 -21.37
CA ASP A 47 3.22 -39.31 -20.99
C ASP A 47 3.27 -40.70 -21.63
N GLY A 48 2.86 -40.78 -22.90
CA GLY A 48 2.80 -42.01 -23.70
C GLY A 48 1.59 -42.91 -23.45
N LEU A 49 0.67 -42.53 -22.56
CA LEU A 49 -0.55 -43.29 -22.29
C LEU A 49 -1.77 -42.64 -22.97
N GLY A 50 -2.60 -43.45 -23.64
CA GLY A 50 -3.77 -42.98 -24.34
C GLY A 50 -4.80 -42.33 -23.41
N ILE A 51 -5.27 -41.14 -23.77
CA ILE A 51 -6.31 -40.39 -23.03
C ILE A 51 -7.65 -40.82 -23.55
N VAL A 52 -8.48 -41.37 -22.66
CA VAL A 52 -9.82 -41.87 -23.04
C VAL A 52 -10.69 -40.74 -23.58
N GLY A 53 -11.22 -40.94 -24.81
CA GLY A 53 -12.11 -39.98 -25.48
C GLY A 53 -11.42 -38.80 -26.15
N ALA A 54 -10.08 -38.74 -26.16
CA ALA A 54 -9.31 -37.70 -26.85
C ALA A 54 -8.94 -38.20 -28.26
N GLU A 55 -9.95 -38.23 -29.16
CA GLU A 55 -9.88 -38.87 -30.50
C GLU A 55 -10.08 -37.84 -31.63
N ASP A 56 -10.01 -36.56 -31.37
CA ASP A 56 -10.13 -35.52 -32.38
C ASP A 56 -8.74 -34.97 -32.79
N SER A 57 -8.66 -34.25 -33.91
CA SER A 57 -7.44 -33.56 -34.36
C SER A 57 -6.99 -32.42 -33.41
N THR A 58 -7.83 -32.09 -32.45
CA THR A 58 -7.58 -31.07 -31.41
C THR A 58 -7.84 -31.64 -30.03
N TYR A 59 -7.02 -31.24 -29.06
CA TYR A 59 -7.24 -31.62 -27.65
C TYR A 59 -6.99 -30.45 -26.73
N LEU A 60 -7.93 -30.17 -25.83
CA LEU A 60 -7.78 -29.21 -24.76
C LEU A 60 -7.70 -29.96 -23.43
N PRO A 61 -6.53 -30.03 -22.78
CA PRO A 61 -6.40 -30.62 -21.46
C PRO A 61 -7.30 -29.94 -20.42
N PRO A 62 -7.73 -30.65 -19.37
CA PRO A 62 -8.49 -30.08 -18.26
C PRO A 62 -7.59 -29.14 -17.42
N VAL A 63 -8.21 -28.47 -16.41
CA VAL A 63 -7.49 -27.62 -15.45
C VAL A 63 -6.35 -28.38 -14.77
N PHE A 64 -5.19 -27.75 -14.71
CA PHE A 64 -4.00 -28.30 -14.09
C PHE A 64 -3.90 -27.93 -12.63
N ASN A 65 -4.14 -28.86 -11.73
CA ASN A 65 -4.15 -28.65 -10.28
C ASN A 65 -2.87 -29.07 -9.56
N THR A 66 -1.87 -29.53 -10.28
CA THR A 66 -0.62 -30.07 -9.71
C THR A 66 0.58 -29.51 -10.45
N ILE A 67 1.57 -29.03 -9.70
CA ILE A 67 2.86 -28.56 -10.24
C ILE A 67 3.59 -29.73 -10.88
N GLY A 68 4.19 -29.48 -12.03
CA GLY A 68 4.97 -30.48 -12.77
C GLY A 68 4.91 -30.26 -14.27
N THR A 69 5.47 -31.21 -15.01
CA THR A 69 5.51 -31.21 -16.47
C THR A 69 4.69 -32.39 -17.00
N SER A 70 3.86 -32.15 -17.99
CA SER A 70 3.08 -33.15 -18.72
C SER A 70 3.47 -33.13 -20.19
N LEU A 71 3.70 -34.29 -20.78
CA LEU A 71 4.05 -34.43 -22.19
C LEU A 71 2.84 -34.99 -22.96
N TYR A 72 2.37 -34.23 -23.93
CA TYR A 72 1.27 -34.63 -24.80
C TYR A 72 1.79 -34.95 -26.20
N SER A 73 1.31 -36.04 -26.78
CA SER A 73 1.53 -36.41 -28.18
C SER A 73 0.23 -37.01 -28.76
N VAL A 74 0.12 -37.09 -30.05
CA VAL A 74 -1.01 -37.73 -30.72
C VAL A 74 -0.54 -38.76 -31.75
N VAL A 75 -1.18 -39.91 -31.72
CA VAL A 75 -1.03 -40.93 -32.73
C VAL A 75 -2.09 -40.69 -33.80
N VAL A 76 -1.68 -40.54 -35.04
CA VAL A 76 -2.57 -40.48 -36.23
C VAL A 76 -2.48 -41.79 -37.00
N SER A 77 -3.58 -42.49 -37.10
CA SER A 77 -3.67 -43.77 -37.83
C SER A 77 -4.65 -43.66 -39.01
N LEU A 78 -4.30 -44.27 -40.13
CA LEU A 78 -5.14 -44.26 -41.32
C LEU A 78 -5.75 -45.64 -41.58
N SER A 79 -6.97 -45.68 -42.11
CA SER A 79 -7.66 -46.94 -42.43
C SER A 79 -7.21 -47.58 -43.72
N GLY A 80 -6.33 -46.95 -44.50
CA GLY A 80 -5.79 -47.46 -45.76
C GLY A 80 -4.74 -48.58 -45.54
N SER A 81 -4.76 -49.59 -46.40
CA SER A 81 -3.80 -50.70 -46.31
C SER A 81 -2.37 -50.23 -46.56
N GLY A 82 -1.44 -50.58 -45.69
CA GLY A 82 0.00 -50.31 -45.81
C GLY A 82 0.41 -48.89 -45.40
N CYS A 83 -0.50 -48.15 -44.74
CA CYS A 83 -0.11 -46.86 -44.14
C CYS A 83 0.28 -47.07 -42.67
N ASP A 84 1.50 -46.70 -42.33
CA ASP A 84 1.97 -46.71 -40.92
C ASP A 84 1.33 -45.56 -40.12
N ALA A 85 1.08 -45.80 -38.85
CA ALA A 85 0.67 -44.72 -37.95
C ALA A 85 1.84 -43.74 -37.71
N VAL A 86 1.55 -42.45 -37.65
CA VAL A 86 2.52 -41.41 -37.37
C VAL A 86 2.22 -40.77 -36.01
N VAL A 87 3.27 -40.42 -35.25
CA VAL A 87 3.19 -39.81 -33.94
C VAL A 87 3.71 -38.39 -34.05
N SER A 88 3.01 -37.43 -33.41
CA SER A 88 3.45 -36.06 -33.34
C SER A 88 4.68 -35.91 -32.45
N ASP A 89 5.38 -34.79 -32.61
CA ASP A 89 6.29 -34.29 -31.56
C ASP A 89 5.55 -34.10 -30.24
N SER A 90 6.29 -34.16 -29.13
CA SER A 90 5.72 -33.94 -27.81
C SER A 90 5.47 -32.43 -27.54
N ALA A 91 4.28 -32.13 -27.12
CA ALA A 91 3.93 -30.82 -26.56
C ALA A 91 4.11 -30.84 -25.02
N GLU A 92 4.92 -29.95 -24.51
CA GLU A 92 5.21 -29.86 -23.09
C GLU A 92 4.26 -28.83 -22.42
N VAL A 93 3.56 -29.23 -21.36
CA VAL A 93 2.81 -28.32 -20.49
C VAL A 93 3.48 -28.28 -19.12
N ILE A 94 4.02 -27.11 -18.76
CA ILE A 94 4.73 -26.87 -17.51
C ILE A 94 3.81 -26.13 -16.55
N VAL A 95 3.48 -26.75 -15.42
CA VAL A 95 2.66 -26.16 -14.36
C VAL A 95 3.57 -25.71 -13.22
N ILE A 96 3.56 -24.43 -12.91
CA ILE A 96 4.35 -23.83 -11.83
C ILE A 96 3.44 -23.33 -10.70
N SER A 97 4.03 -23.02 -9.55
CA SER A 97 3.30 -22.41 -8.42
C SER A 97 2.85 -21.00 -8.75
N ASP A 98 1.74 -20.58 -8.13
CA ASP A 98 1.29 -19.20 -8.18
C ASP A 98 2.33 -18.25 -7.58
N PRO A 99 2.31 -16.97 -7.95
CA PRO A 99 3.10 -15.96 -7.27
C PRO A 99 2.64 -15.80 -5.82
N ILE A 100 3.58 -15.48 -4.92
CA ILE A 100 3.30 -15.21 -3.51
C ILE A 100 3.71 -13.78 -3.17
N MET A 101 2.91 -13.12 -2.32
CA MET A 101 3.26 -11.80 -1.81
C MET A 101 4.49 -11.88 -0.91
N SER A 102 5.54 -11.13 -1.22
CA SER A 102 6.75 -10.98 -0.40
C SER A 102 6.74 -9.69 0.44
N LEU A 103 5.96 -8.69 0.03
CA LEU A 103 5.75 -7.44 0.77
C LEU A 103 4.27 -7.05 0.68
N GLN A 104 3.69 -6.68 1.82
CA GLN A 104 2.30 -6.25 1.96
C GLN A 104 2.22 -4.75 2.21
N PRO A 105 1.11 -4.09 1.83
CA PRO A 105 0.83 -2.72 2.25
C PRO A 105 0.82 -2.61 3.78
N VAL A 106 1.37 -1.52 4.31
CA VAL A 106 1.45 -1.29 5.77
C VAL A 106 0.43 -0.21 6.16
N ASP A 107 -0.25 -0.44 7.30
CA ASP A 107 -1.17 0.54 7.87
C ASP A 107 -0.43 1.82 8.27
N ALA A 108 -1.08 2.96 8.06
CA ALA A 108 -0.54 4.25 8.46
C ALA A 108 -1.64 5.24 8.87
N SER A 109 -1.24 6.23 9.68
CA SER A 109 -2.15 7.30 10.12
C SER A 109 -1.53 8.66 9.78
N TYR A 110 -2.36 9.55 9.26
CA TYR A 110 -1.98 10.89 8.82
C TYR A 110 -2.97 11.93 9.32
N CYS A 111 -2.51 13.16 9.51
CA CYS A 111 -3.40 14.31 9.56
C CYS A 111 -3.97 14.60 8.17
N GLN A 112 -5.15 15.21 8.13
CA GLN A 112 -5.73 15.68 6.88
C GLN A 112 -4.74 16.61 6.16
N ASP A 113 -4.62 16.44 4.85
CA ASP A 113 -3.72 17.18 3.96
C ASP A 113 -2.23 17.07 4.31
N ALA A 114 -1.83 16.03 5.04
CA ALA A 114 -0.44 15.76 5.39
C ALA A 114 0.47 15.64 4.15
N SER A 115 1.68 16.13 4.27
CA SER A 115 2.73 16.02 3.24
C SER A 115 4.11 15.96 3.90
N PRO A 116 4.99 15.01 3.50
CA PRO A 116 4.76 13.95 2.51
C PRO A 116 3.94 12.78 3.06
N VAL A 117 3.19 12.10 2.19
CA VAL A 117 2.58 10.79 2.48
C VAL A 117 3.52 9.68 1.99
N ILE A 118 3.79 8.70 2.85
CA ILE A 118 4.63 7.55 2.50
C ILE A 118 3.82 6.61 1.60
N PRO A 119 4.34 6.23 0.42
CA PRO A 119 3.63 5.31 -0.47
C PRO A 119 3.41 3.94 0.16
N LEU A 120 2.29 3.34 -0.13
CA LEU A 120 2.08 1.90 0.04
C LEU A 120 2.94 1.15 -0.97
N VAL A 121 3.51 0.03 -0.56
CA VAL A 121 4.41 -0.77 -1.40
C VAL A 121 3.98 -2.23 -1.35
N VAL A 122 4.00 -2.89 -2.50
CA VAL A 122 3.81 -4.33 -2.62
C VAL A 122 4.95 -4.97 -3.40
N SER A 123 5.19 -6.24 -3.12
CA SER A 123 6.11 -7.06 -3.90
C SER A 123 5.62 -8.50 -3.91
N ALA A 124 5.89 -9.22 -5.00
CA ALA A 124 5.61 -10.64 -5.12
C ALA A 124 6.83 -11.39 -5.66
N THR A 125 6.88 -12.69 -5.48
CA THR A 125 7.91 -13.60 -5.99
C THR A 125 7.27 -14.86 -6.55
N GLY A 126 7.95 -15.54 -7.49
CA GLY A 126 7.42 -16.74 -8.15
C GLY A 126 6.46 -16.45 -9.30
N GLY A 127 5.67 -17.44 -9.69
CA GLY A 127 4.77 -17.34 -10.83
C GLY A 127 5.51 -17.32 -12.18
N LEU A 128 4.87 -16.78 -13.21
CA LEU A 128 5.34 -16.81 -14.60
C LEU A 128 5.27 -15.44 -15.28
N GLY A 129 6.42 -14.93 -15.72
CA GLY A 129 6.51 -13.70 -16.51
C GLY A 129 6.61 -12.43 -15.67
N THR A 130 6.30 -11.30 -16.30
CA THR A 130 6.39 -9.97 -15.67
C THR A 130 5.17 -9.68 -14.82
N TYR A 131 5.39 -8.98 -13.71
CA TYR A 131 4.31 -8.53 -12.84
C TYR A 131 3.66 -7.26 -13.40
N ASN A 132 2.32 -7.26 -13.42
CA ASN A 132 1.48 -6.09 -13.64
C ASN A 132 0.70 -5.82 -12.36
N TYR A 133 0.53 -4.56 -12.01
CA TYR A 133 -0.10 -4.14 -10.76
C TYR A 133 -1.38 -3.38 -11.05
N GLN A 134 -2.37 -3.52 -10.18
CA GLN A 134 -3.55 -2.67 -10.15
C GLN A 134 -4.00 -2.47 -8.71
N TRP A 135 -4.01 -1.21 -8.26
CA TRP A 135 -4.49 -0.86 -6.93
C TRP A 135 -5.99 -0.62 -6.92
N TYR A 136 -6.57 -0.94 -5.78
CA TYR A 136 -7.98 -0.78 -5.45
C TYR A 136 -8.13 -0.10 -4.10
N ASN A 137 -9.21 0.66 -3.90
CA ASN A 137 -9.62 1.16 -2.59
C ASN A 137 -10.92 0.48 -2.14
N ASN A 138 -11.12 0.45 -0.83
CA ASN A 138 -12.30 -0.15 -0.21
C ASN A 138 -12.65 0.58 1.09
N THR A 139 -13.92 0.72 1.40
CA THR A 139 -14.40 1.27 2.67
C THR A 139 -14.48 0.24 3.78
N VAL A 140 -14.32 -1.03 3.45
CA VAL A 140 -14.26 -2.15 4.40
C VAL A 140 -12.91 -2.83 4.33
N ASN A 141 -12.47 -3.44 5.43
CA ASN A 141 -11.20 -4.19 5.50
C ASN A 141 -11.32 -5.50 4.71
N SER A 142 -11.21 -5.39 3.40
CA SER A 142 -11.30 -6.51 2.46
C SER A 142 -10.43 -6.25 1.24
N ASN A 143 -9.81 -7.30 0.72
CA ASN A 143 -9.04 -7.30 -0.53
C ASN A 143 -9.86 -7.76 -1.74
N SER A 144 -11.18 -7.66 -1.66
CA SER A 144 -12.10 -7.98 -2.74
C SER A 144 -13.27 -7.00 -2.77
N GLY A 145 -13.86 -6.80 -3.95
CA GLY A 145 -15.03 -5.93 -4.14
C GLY A 145 -14.75 -4.44 -4.00
N GLY A 146 -13.47 -4.03 -3.97
CA GLY A 146 -13.09 -2.62 -3.95
C GLY A 146 -13.24 -1.93 -5.30
N THR A 147 -13.09 -0.62 -5.31
CA THR A 147 -13.10 0.22 -6.51
C THR A 147 -11.71 0.33 -7.10
N VAL A 148 -11.58 0.13 -8.41
CA VAL A 148 -10.31 0.29 -9.12
C VAL A 148 -9.81 1.74 -9.04
N ILE A 149 -8.51 1.92 -8.78
CA ILE A 149 -7.86 3.24 -8.82
C ILE A 149 -7.22 3.37 -10.19
N VAL A 150 -7.85 4.17 -11.05
CA VAL A 150 -7.41 4.36 -12.44
C VAL A 150 -6.00 4.94 -12.47
N GLY A 151 -5.10 4.30 -13.23
CA GLY A 151 -3.71 4.72 -13.39
C GLY A 151 -2.76 4.31 -12.26
N ALA A 152 -3.24 3.65 -11.20
CA ALA A 152 -2.39 3.10 -10.13
C ALA A 152 -1.94 1.69 -10.51
N ILE A 153 -0.93 1.62 -11.37
CA ILE A 153 -0.43 0.39 -12.02
C ILE A 153 1.02 0.07 -11.69
N ASP A 154 1.59 0.73 -10.69
CA ASP A 154 2.95 0.47 -10.21
C ASP A 154 2.95 -0.36 -8.93
N SER A 155 4.12 -0.90 -8.55
CA SER A 155 4.31 -1.62 -7.26
C SER A 155 4.13 -0.71 -6.03
N THR A 156 4.00 0.60 -6.24
CA THR A 156 3.80 1.61 -5.21
C THR A 156 2.57 2.46 -5.51
N TYR A 157 1.88 2.88 -4.44
CA TYR A 157 0.75 3.81 -4.55
C TYR A 157 0.76 4.81 -3.39
N THR A 158 0.65 6.10 -3.67
CA THR A 158 0.51 7.14 -2.65
C THR A 158 -0.97 7.47 -2.45
N PRO A 159 -1.57 7.04 -1.32
CA PRO A 159 -2.98 7.31 -1.06
C PRO A 159 -3.24 8.79 -0.76
N PRO A 160 -4.39 9.35 -1.17
CA PRO A 160 -4.81 10.68 -0.75
C PRO A 160 -5.20 10.67 0.73
N VAL A 161 -4.88 11.76 1.43
CA VAL A 161 -5.20 11.97 2.86
C VAL A 161 -5.98 13.28 3.08
N ASN A 162 -6.78 13.69 2.11
CA ASN A 162 -7.57 14.92 2.13
C ASN A 162 -8.97 14.76 2.75
N THR A 163 -9.37 13.54 3.09
CA THR A 163 -10.70 13.24 3.65
C THR A 163 -10.53 12.44 4.94
N VAL A 164 -11.09 12.95 6.03
CA VAL A 164 -11.07 12.27 7.35
C VAL A 164 -11.83 10.96 7.30
N GLY A 165 -11.25 9.92 7.87
CA GLY A 165 -11.82 8.58 7.91
C GLY A 165 -10.77 7.48 7.72
N VAL A 166 -11.23 6.25 7.50
CA VAL A 166 -10.39 5.10 7.21
C VAL A 166 -10.70 4.60 5.80
N MET A 167 -9.66 4.43 5.00
CA MET A 167 -9.74 3.83 3.68
C MET A 167 -8.74 2.66 3.59
N TYR A 168 -9.18 1.56 3.01
CA TYR A 168 -8.36 0.37 2.83
C TYR A 168 -7.89 0.29 1.38
N TYR A 169 -6.64 -0.12 1.17
CA TYR A 169 -6.02 -0.23 -0.15
C TYR A 169 -5.41 -1.60 -0.33
N TYR A 170 -5.64 -2.22 -1.46
CA TYR A 170 -5.00 -3.49 -1.82
C TYR A 170 -4.59 -3.49 -3.29
N CYS A 171 -3.65 -4.33 -3.63
CA CYS A 171 -3.13 -4.47 -4.99
C CYS A 171 -3.37 -5.89 -5.51
N VAL A 172 -3.89 -5.99 -6.72
CA VAL A 172 -3.92 -7.21 -7.50
C VAL A 172 -2.68 -7.21 -8.38
N ILE A 173 -1.88 -8.28 -8.28
CA ILE A 173 -0.68 -8.49 -9.09
C ILE A 173 -0.98 -9.64 -10.03
N THR A 174 -0.93 -9.37 -11.33
CA THR A 174 -1.14 -10.35 -12.39
C THR A 174 0.15 -10.59 -13.16
N GLN A 175 0.26 -11.73 -13.80
CA GLN A 175 1.36 -12.05 -14.68
C GLN A 175 0.87 -12.44 -16.08
N SER A 176 1.80 -12.59 -17.03
CA SER A 176 1.48 -12.98 -18.40
C SER A 176 1.08 -14.44 -18.55
N GLY A 177 1.40 -15.30 -17.57
CA GLY A 177 0.98 -16.70 -17.57
C GLY A 177 -0.47 -16.86 -17.16
N PRO A 178 -1.23 -17.78 -17.78
CA PRO A 178 -2.60 -18.05 -17.41
C PRO A 178 -2.75 -18.41 -15.94
N ASN A 179 -3.71 -17.76 -15.27
CA ASN A 179 -4.06 -17.98 -13.88
C ASN A 179 -2.91 -17.66 -12.86
N CYS A 180 -1.96 -16.81 -13.25
CA CYS A 180 -0.84 -16.40 -12.40
C CYS A 180 -1.14 -15.03 -11.78
N ASP A 181 -1.89 -15.01 -10.69
CA ASP A 181 -2.23 -13.78 -9.97
C ASP A 181 -2.15 -13.97 -8.46
N VAL A 182 -1.93 -12.87 -7.76
CA VAL A 182 -1.95 -12.80 -6.31
C VAL A 182 -2.51 -11.45 -5.84
N VAL A 183 -3.25 -11.46 -4.75
CA VAL A 183 -3.85 -10.25 -4.17
C VAL A 183 -3.22 -9.98 -2.82
N SER A 184 -2.83 -8.72 -2.58
CA SER A 184 -2.31 -8.30 -1.27
C SER A 184 -3.38 -8.31 -0.19
N LEU A 185 -2.96 -8.35 1.06
CA LEU A 185 -3.80 -7.94 2.18
C LEU A 185 -4.14 -6.45 2.04
N PRO A 186 -5.25 -5.98 2.61
CA PRO A 186 -5.56 -4.55 2.64
C PRO A 186 -4.68 -3.82 3.65
N GLY A 187 -4.12 -2.67 3.27
CA GLY A 187 -3.48 -1.71 4.17
C GLY A 187 -4.45 -0.59 4.52
N ALA A 188 -4.61 -0.28 5.82
CA ALA A 188 -5.48 0.76 6.31
C ALA A 188 -4.76 2.12 6.34
N ILE A 189 -5.34 3.13 5.69
CA ILE A 189 -4.91 4.52 5.82
C ILE A 189 -5.97 5.27 6.61
N THR A 190 -5.58 5.70 7.82
CA THR A 190 -6.43 6.49 8.71
C THR A 190 -6.07 7.96 8.58
N THR A 191 -7.02 8.79 8.15
CA THR A 191 -6.87 10.25 8.11
C THR A 191 -7.66 10.87 9.25
N THR A 192 -6.98 11.67 10.08
CA THR A 192 -7.57 12.38 11.22
C THR A 192 -7.57 13.88 10.96
N GLU A 193 -8.46 14.61 11.63
CA GLU A 193 -8.40 16.08 11.64
C GLU A 193 -7.04 16.56 12.17
N GLY A 194 -6.59 17.72 11.69
CA GLY A 194 -5.41 18.39 12.20
C GLY A 194 -5.57 18.79 13.68
N PRO A 195 -4.46 19.00 14.42
CA PRO A 195 -4.49 19.37 15.82
C PRO A 195 -5.10 20.76 16.00
N THR A 196 -5.92 20.91 17.07
CA THR A 196 -6.53 22.19 17.48
C THR A 196 -6.43 22.35 18.99
N PHE A 197 -6.21 23.59 19.46
CA PHE A 197 -6.17 23.85 20.91
C PHE A 197 -7.54 23.68 21.56
N VAL A 198 -7.55 23.05 22.72
CA VAL A 198 -8.70 22.96 23.65
C VAL A 198 -8.51 23.92 24.83
N ILE A 199 -7.28 24.01 25.36
CA ILE A 199 -6.89 24.96 26.39
C ILE A 199 -5.80 25.86 25.83
N GLN A 200 -6.01 27.17 25.97
CA GLN A 200 -5.08 28.22 25.64
C GLN A 200 -4.49 28.83 26.94
N PRO A 201 -3.30 29.42 26.91
CA PRO A 201 -2.76 30.16 28.04
C PRO A 201 -3.73 31.23 28.51
N LEU A 202 -3.76 31.51 29.83
CA LEU A 202 -4.50 32.65 30.35
C LEU A 202 -4.08 33.94 29.65
N PRO A 203 -5.01 34.75 29.12
CA PRO A 203 -4.67 35.86 28.22
C PRO A 203 -3.87 36.97 28.91
N SER A 204 -4.07 37.18 30.23
CA SER A 204 -3.26 38.14 30.98
C SER A 204 -3.30 37.86 32.48
N GLN A 205 -2.18 38.15 33.14
CA GLN A 205 -2.05 38.18 34.60
C GLN A 205 -1.20 39.41 34.98
N THR A 206 -1.51 40.07 36.11
CA THR A 206 -0.78 41.20 36.62
C THR A 206 -0.43 40.96 38.08
N VAL A 207 0.85 41.12 38.43
CA VAL A 207 1.38 40.88 39.77
C VAL A 207 2.41 41.96 40.13
N CYS A 208 2.74 42.11 41.42
CA CYS A 208 3.92 42.85 41.86
C CYS A 208 5.18 42.01 41.72
N LEU A 209 6.33 42.63 41.78
CA LEU A 209 7.64 42.00 41.70
C LEU A 209 7.74 40.83 42.71
N GLY A 210 8.13 39.65 42.25
CA GLY A 210 8.17 38.41 43.04
C GLY A 210 6.83 37.81 43.39
N GLY A 211 5.70 38.40 42.95
CA GLY A 211 4.34 37.83 43.13
C GLY A 211 4.08 36.56 42.37
N GLY A 212 3.28 35.66 42.93
CA GLY A 212 2.96 34.39 42.29
C GLY A 212 1.99 34.58 41.12
N VAL A 213 2.21 33.85 40.01
CA VAL A 213 1.30 33.74 38.85
C VAL A 213 0.73 32.34 38.74
N THR A 214 -0.43 32.22 38.12
CA THR A 214 -0.99 30.95 37.74
C THR A 214 -0.22 30.42 36.52
N ALA A 215 0.13 29.13 36.53
CA ALA A 215 0.78 28.50 35.41
C ALA A 215 -0.02 28.66 34.11
N LEU A 216 0.67 28.94 33.03
CA LEU A 216 0.14 28.92 31.68
C LEU A 216 0.02 27.46 31.24
N ASN A 217 -1.15 27.09 30.73
CA ASN A 217 -1.43 25.71 30.32
C ASN A 217 -1.92 25.68 28.88
N VAL A 218 -1.53 24.62 28.17
CA VAL A 218 -2.07 24.30 26.84
C VAL A 218 -2.56 22.85 26.81
N SER A 219 -3.62 22.62 26.08
CA SER A 219 -4.01 21.27 25.65
C SER A 219 -4.58 21.35 24.25
N PHE A 220 -4.55 20.22 23.55
CA PHE A 220 -5.04 20.11 22.18
C PHE A 220 -5.90 18.85 22.05
N GLN A 221 -6.64 18.77 20.94
CA GLN A 221 -7.36 17.60 20.46
C GLN A 221 -7.01 17.34 19.01
N ASN A 222 -7.34 16.13 18.51
CA ASN A 222 -7.03 15.67 17.16
C ASN A 222 -5.51 15.62 16.90
N GLY A 223 -5.13 15.42 15.63
CA GLY A 223 -3.75 15.20 15.27
C GLY A 223 -3.30 13.75 15.48
N THR A 224 -2.11 13.42 15.00
CA THR A 224 -1.52 12.09 15.10
C THR A 224 -0.01 12.18 15.40
N GLY A 225 0.54 11.18 16.06
CA GLY A 225 1.93 11.17 16.51
C GLY A 225 2.11 11.60 17.96
N ILE A 226 3.37 11.58 18.41
CA ILE A 226 3.73 11.99 19.79
C ILE A 226 3.91 13.52 19.80
N PRO A 227 3.19 14.26 20.65
CA PRO A 227 3.36 15.71 20.76
C PRO A 227 4.66 16.06 21.48
N SER A 228 5.28 17.15 21.05
CA SER A 228 6.39 17.82 21.71
C SER A 228 6.05 19.29 21.90
N TYR A 229 6.35 19.83 23.07
CA TYR A 229 6.01 21.20 23.47
C TYR A 229 7.29 22.02 23.52
N GLN A 230 7.20 23.31 23.21
CA GLN A 230 8.24 24.31 23.46
C GLN A 230 7.59 25.65 23.78
N TRP A 231 7.92 26.20 24.97
CA TRP A 231 7.50 27.54 25.33
C TRP A 231 8.47 28.60 24.82
N TYR A 232 7.92 29.74 24.46
CA TYR A 232 8.62 30.90 23.94
C TYR A 232 8.26 32.15 24.72
N ILE A 233 9.21 33.10 24.83
CA ILE A 233 9.04 34.43 25.46
C ILE A 233 9.28 35.51 24.43
N THR A 234 8.49 36.58 24.46
CA THR A 234 8.75 37.81 23.69
C THR A 234 8.29 39.03 24.49
N THR A 235 8.86 40.18 24.22
CA THR A 235 8.44 41.48 24.73
C THR A 235 7.61 42.26 23.71
N ASN A 236 7.43 41.73 22.51
CA ASN A 236 6.69 42.35 21.42
C ASN A 236 5.76 41.35 20.76
N THR A 237 4.46 41.65 20.71
CA THR A 237 3.42 40.76 20.16
C THR A 237 3.51 40.53 18.64
N GLY A 238 4.29 41.33 17.91
CA GLY A 238 4.49 41.23 16.46
C GLY A 238 5.77 40.50 16.04
N VAL A 239 6.53 39.93 16.98
CA VAL A 239 7.85 39.33 16.71
C VAL A 239 7.88 37.89 17.27
N LEU A 240 8.51 36.97 16.55
CA LEU A 240 8.77 35.62 17.03
C LEU A 240 9.56 35.68 18.35
N GLY A 241 9.10 34.91 19.33
CA GLY A 241 9.75 34.80 20.63
C GLY A 241 11.03 33.97 20.60
N THR A 242 11.78 34.06 21.69
CA THR A 242 12.95 33.21 21.96
C THR A 242 12.49 31.96 22.73
N ALA A 243 12.95 30.78 22.33
CA ALA A 243 12.67 29.55 23.04
C ALA A 243 13.20 29.57 24.47
N ILE A 244 12.38 29.17 25.43
CA ILE A 244 12.76 29.06 26.84
C ILE A 244 13.38 27.68 27.05
N ALA A 245 14.67 27.64 27.31
CA ALA A 245 15.43 26.40 27.42
C ALA A 245 14.85 25.47 28.52
N GLY A 246 14.55 24.24 28.17
CA GLY A 246 14.02 23.22 29.09
C GLY A 246 12.51 23.26 29.35
N GLU A 247 11.81 24.28 28.86
CA GLU A 247 10.35 24.40 29.05
C GLU A 247 9.59 23.67 27.92
N ILE A 248 9.51 22.36 28.09
CA ILE A 248 9.00 21.39 27.11
C ILE A 248 7.75 20.63 27.61
N ASN A 249 7.10 21.16 28.64
CA ASN A 249 5.88 20.57 29.21
C ASN A 249 4.61 21.34 28.75
N PRO A 250 3.42 20.75 28.83
CA PRO A 250 2.16 21.45 28.49
C PRO A 250 1.80 22.57 29.47
N SER A 251 2.56 22.72 30.56
CA SER A 251 2.38 23.74 31.60
C SER A 251 3.68 24.47 31.85
N TYR A 252 3.64 25.79 31.97
CA TYR A 252 4.78 26.64 32.26
C TYR A 252 4.40 27.72 33.28
N THR A 253 5.23 27.94 34.28
CA THR A 253 5.07 29.04 35.27
C THR A 253 6.10 30.12 35.01
N PRO A 254 5.69 31.26 34.42
CA PRO A 254 6.61 32.38 34.17
C PRO A 254 7.23 32.95 35.41
N PRO A 255 8.53 33.36 35.37
CA PRO A 255 9.18 34.12 36.46
C PRO A 255 8.59 35.55 36.57
N THR A 256 8.66 36.11 37.77
CA THR A 256 8.15 37.46 38.11
C THR A 256 9.19 38.34 38.76
N ASP A 257 10.46 38.06 38.51
CA ASP A 257 11.65 38.73 39.09
C ASP A 257 12.11 40.00 38.33
N LEU A 258 11.45 40.28 37.17
CA LEU A 258 11.72 41.45 36.33
C LEU A 258 10.44 42.24 36.09
N VAL A 259 10.52 43.57 36.35
CA VAL A 259 9.44 44.52 36.03
C VAL A 259 9.26 44.66 34.52
N GLY A 260 8.03 44.61 34.04
CA GLY A 260 7.71 44.72 32.61
C GLY A 260 6.52 43.87 32.21
N THR A 261 6.21 43.89 30.92
CA THR A 261 5.23 43.02 30.33
C THR A 261 5.92 42.01 29.38
N PHE A 262 5.69 40.74 29.64
CA PHE A 262 6.25 39.64 28.89
C PHE A 262 5.13 38.81 28.32
N TYR A 263 5.27 38.32 27.09
CA TYR A 263 4.31 37.51 26.40
C TYR A 263 4.88 36.10 26.19
N TYR A 264 4.06 35.08 26.43
CA TYR A 264 4.45 33.69 26.35
C TYR A 264 3.50 32.94 25.43
N TYR A 265 4.02 32.02 24.63
CA TYR A 265 3.24 31.09 23.83
C TYR A 265 3.92 29.73 23.77
N CYS A 266 3.14 28.69 23.46
CA CYS A 266 3.63 27.34 23.30
C CYS A 266 3.43 26.89 21.86
N GLU A 267 4.49 26.37 21.27
CA GLU A 267 4.41 25.62 20.00
C GLU A 267 4.32 24.12 20.32
N ILE A 268 3.38 23.43 19.66
CA ILE A 268 3.23 21.98 19.73
C ILE A 268 3.54 21.38 18.37
N THR A 269 4.51 20.47 18.31
CA THR A 269 4.92 19.74 17.13
C THR A 269 4.60 18.26 17.29
N PHE A 270 4.52 17.51 16.18
CA PHE A 270 4.14 16.08 16.18
C PHE A 270 5.21 15.25 15.47
N SER A 271 5.53 14.08 16.04
CA SER A 271 6.63 13.22 15.55
C SER A 271 6.31 12.47 14.26
N SER A 272 5.03 12.33 13.89
CA SER A 272 4.60 11.54 12.73
C SER A 272 3.23 12.00 12.20
N GLY A 273 2.81 11.41 11.09
CA GLY A 273 1.50 11.65 10.49
C GLY A 273 1.38 12.96 9.70
N GLY A 274 2.49 13.71 9.54
CA GLY A 274 2.51 14.94 8.75
C GLY A 274 1.59 16.05 9.28
N CYS A 275 1.26 16.03 10.58
CA CYS A 275 0.51 17.11 11.22
C CYS A 275 1.35 18.39 11.23
N THR A 276 0.73 19.51 10.87
CA THR A 276 1.35 20.82 11.02
C THR A 276 1.50 21.16 12.51
N SER A 277 2.59 21.88 12.87
CA SER A 277 2.72 22.44 14.21
C SER A 277 1.60 23.46 14.46
N ILE A 278 1.19 23.59 15.72
CA ILE A 278 0.24 24.58 16.16
C ILE A 278 0.88 25.48 17.22
N THR A 279 0.58 26.80 17.15
CA THR A 279 1.07 27.79 18.09
C THR A 279 -0.10 28.35 18.90
N SER A 280 0.06 28.42 20.22
CA SER A 280 -0.98 28.94 21.11
C SER A 280 -1.14 30.45 20.98
N ASP A 281 -2.24 30.95 21.53
CA ASP A 281 -2.40 32.36 21.80
C ASP A 281 -1.34 32.85 22.81
N LEU A 282 -1.13 34.17 22.86
CA LEU A 282 -0.22 34.81 23.80
C LEU A 282 -0.85 34.92 25.20
N GLY A 283 -0.13 34.45 26.21
CA GLY A 283 -0.39 34.77 27.60
C GLY A 283 0.49 35.94 28.05
N ALA A 284 -0.08 37.05 28.51
CA ALA A 284 0.65 38.22 28.98
C ALA A 284 0.86 38.18 30.50
N ILE A 285 2.09 38.38 30.97
CA ILE A 285 2.42 38.56 32.40
C ILE A 285 2.97 39.96 32.55
N THR A 286 2.24 40.79 33.32
CA THR A 286 2.71 42.16 33.67
C THR A 286 3.16 42.15 35.11
N VAL A 287 4.42 42.47 35.33
CA VAL A 287 5.05 42.62 36.65
C VAL A 287 5.23 44.10 36.97
N ASN A 288 4.53 44.56 37.95
CA ASN A 288 4.65 45.95 38.41
C ASN A 288 5.72 46.06 39.51
N PRO A 289 6.37 47.21 39.66
CA PRO A 289 7.25 47.46 40.82
C PRO A 289 6.44 47.48 42.11
N ASP A 290 7.07 47.14 43.22
CA ASP A 290 6.48 47.27 44.51
C ASP A 290 6.13 48.72 44.84
N PRO A 291 5.07 49.01 45.62
CA PRO A 291 4.72 50.34 46.01
C PRO A 291 5.81 50.97 46.90
N VAL A 292 6.13 52.19 46.62
CA VAL A 292 7.10 52.99 47.42
C VAL A 292 6.32 54.07 48.21
N ILE A 293 6.67 54.29 49.51
CA ILE A 293 6.12 55.37 50.28
C ILE A 293 6.79 56.66 49.87
N ASP A 294 6.05 57.53 49.20
CA ASP A 294 6.57 58.80 48.66
C ASP A 294 6.70 59.87 49.77
N ILE A 295 5.76 59.82 50.75
CA ILE A 295 5.78 60.76 51.89
C ILE A 295 5.75 59.93 53.18
N GLN A 296 6.83 60.06 53.96
CA GLN A 296 6.89 59.46 55.30
C GLN A 296 6.17 60.31 56.33
N PRO A 297 5.55 59.71 57.35
CA PRO A 297 5.06 60.46 58.50
C PRO A 297 6.18 61.27 59.13
N LEU A 298 5.91 62.53 59.53
CA LEU A 298 6.85 63.33 60.28
C LEU A 298 7.29 62.56 61.55
N SER A 299 8.60 62.38 61.72
CA SER A 299 9.12 61.83 62.95
C SER A 299 8.60 62.68 64.12
N SER A 300 8.08 62.06 65.17
CA SER A 300 7.55 62.73 66.39
C SER A 300 8.43 63.87 66.86
N GLN A 301 7.79 65.02 67.06
CA GLN A 301 8.40 66.13 67.83
C GLN A 301 8.56 65.74 69.29
#